data_e258468fb312f79a9c546d49e12d2f75
#
_entry.id   e258468fb312f79a9c546d49e12d2f75
#
_cell.length_a   1.000
_cell.length_b   1.000
_cell.length_c   1.000
_cell.angle_alpha   90.00
_cell.angle_beta   90.00
_cell.angle_gamma   90.00
#
_symmetry.space_group_name_H-M   'P 1'
#
loop_
_entity.id
_entity.type
_entity.pdbx_description
1 polymer ?
#
loop_
_entity_poly.entity_id
_entity_poly.type
_entity_poly.pdbx_seq_one_letter_code
_entity_poly.pdbx_strand_id
1 'polypeptide(L)'
;MVRVRQAKPTEFEPATAILDAAVLETDPGLVRQRIDNDRMLVAVDDGRIVGSVVAQSIDQGVRIDAIAVRKRRQGQGIGTMLVETLLDHHERVVAEFDDRARPFYEALGFEIQAQQSGRYRGVRTT
;
A
#
# COMPACT_ATOMS: atom_id res chain seq x y z
N MET A 1 10.47 -14.92 8.17
CA MET A 1 10.28 -13.55 8.69
C MET A 1 9.92 -12.60 7.56
N VAL A 2 8.89 -11.82 7.73
CA VAL A 2 8.46 -10.85 6.71
C VAL A 2 9.36 -9.62 6.76
N ARG A 3 9.81 -9.18 5.58
CA ARG A 3 10.56 -7.93 5.41
C ARG A 3 9.90 -7.08 4.35
N VAL A 4 9.91 -5.77 4.55
CA VAL A 4 9.39 -4.81 3.57
C VAL A 4 10.57 -4.08 2.93
N ARG A 5 10.55 -4.01 1.61
CA ARG A 5 11.59 -3.32 0.83
C ARG A 5 11.01 -2.78 -0.46
N GLN A 6 11.77 -1.97 -1.16
CA GLN A 6 11.37 -1.49 -2.46
C GLN A 6 11.30 -2.66 -3.46
N ALA A 7 10.33 -2.61 -4.35
CA ALA A 7 10.17 -3.58 -5.41
C ALA A 7 11.29 -3.42 -6.45
N LYS A 8 11.78 -4.54 -6.97
CA LYS A 8 12.73 -4.55 -8.08
C LYS A 8 11.98 -4.60 -9.41
N PRO A 9 12.54 -4.04 -10.49
CA PRO A 9 11.89 -4.12 -11.81
C PRO A 9 11.56 -5.55 -12.23
N THR A 10 12.36 -6.53 -11.82
CA THR A 10 12.13 -7.94 -12.10
C THR A 10 10.93 -8.53 -11.37
N GLU A 11 10.38 -7.80 -10.41
CA GLU A 11 9.27 -8.26 -9.57
C GLU A 11 7.92 -7.71 -10.02
N PHE A 12 7.86 -7.07 -11.18
CA PHE A 12 6.64 -6.47 -11.70
C PHE A 12 5.46 -7.44 -11.73
N GLU A 13 5.66 -8.63 -12.30
CA GLU A 13 4.57 -9.60 -12.44
C GLU A 13 4.04 -10.12 -11.09
N PRO A 14 4.88 -10.63 -10.17
CA PRO A 14 4.37 -11.12 -8.90
C PRO A 14 3.76 -10.01 -8.03
N ALA A 15 4.30 -8.81 -8.08
CA ALA A 15 3.76 -7.70 -7.30
C ALA A 15 2.40 -7.26 -7.85
N THR A 16 2.26 -7.19 -9.17
CA THR A 16 0.99 -6.85 -9.84
C THR A 16 -0.06 -7.93 -9.58
N ALA A 17 0.33 -9.20 -9.61
CA ALA A 17 -0.59 -10.31 -9.38
C ALA A 17 -1.25 -10.23 -8.01
N ILE A 18 -0.53 -9.78 -6.99
CA ILE A 18 -1.11 -9.62 -5.64
C ILE A 18 -2.17 -8.51 -5.64
N LEU A 19 -1.90 -7.40 -6.31
CA LEU A 19 -2.85 -6.30 -6.41
C LEU A 19 -4.10 -6.73 -7.18
N ASP A 20 -3.93 -7.48 -8.27
CA ASP A 20 -5.06 -7.98 -9.06
C ASP A 20 -5.90 -8.99 -8.26
N ALA A 21 -5.24 -9.86 -7.50
CA ALA A 21 -5.95 -10.85 -6.68
C ALA A 21 -6.80 -10.21 -5.59
N ALA A 22 -6.50 -8.97 -5.20
CA ALA A 22 -7.30 -8.20 -4.26
C ALA A 22 -8.46 -7.46 -4.93
N VAL A 23 -8.73 -7.76 -6.21
CA VAL A 23 -9.79 -7.14 -7.01
C VAL A 23 -9.60 -5.62 -7.16
N LEU A 24 -8.35 -5.20 -7.25
CA LEU A 24 -8.01 -3.81 -7.50
C LEU A 24 -7.80 -3.61 -9.00
N GLU A 25 -8.42 -2.57 -9.55
CA GLU A 25 -8.15 -2.17 -10.92
C GLU A 25 -6.75 -1.58 -10.98
N THR A 26 -5.82 -2.35 -11.54
CA THR A 26 -4.43 -1.96 -11.60
C THR A 26 -4.03 -1.70 -13.05
N ASP A 27 -3.55 -0.48 -13.30
CA ASP A 27 -2.95 -0.15 -14.59
C ASP A 27 -1.51 -0.66 -14.59
N PRO A 28 -1.15 -1.63 -15.46
CA PRO A 28 0.21 -2.16 -15.49
C PRO A 28 1.27 -1.11 -15.77
N GLY A 29 0.97 -0.12 -16.60
CA GLY A 29 1.88 0.98 -16.88
C GLY A 29 2.16 1.83 -15.65
N LEU A 30 1.14 2.07 -14.84
CA LEU A 30 1.28 2.83 -13.60
C LEU A 30 2.14 2.06 -12.59
N VAL A 31 1.91 0.76 -12.44
CA VAL A 31 2.70 -0.08 -11.52
C VAL A 31 4.17 -0.05 -11.91
N ARG A 32 4.47 -0.24 -13.19
CA ARG A 32 5.85 -0.21 -13.68
C ARG A 32 6.51 1.13 -13.40
N GLN A 33 5.78 2.23 -13.62
CA GLN A 33 6.29 3.57 -13.33
C GLN A 33 6.59 3.74 -11.84
N ARG A 34 5.75 3.21 -10.96
CA ARG A 34 5.98 3.30 -9.52
C ARG A 34 7.21 2.50 -9.09
N ILE A 35 7.42 1.33 -9.69
CA ILE A 35 8.63 0.55 -9.42
C ILE A 35 9.87 1.33 -9.85
N ASP A 36 9.86 1.91 -11.05
CA ASP A 36 10.99 2.66 -11.59
C ASP A 36 11.31 3.90 -10.76
N ASN A 37 10.32 4.48 -10.09
CA ASN A 37 10.48 5.67 -9.26
C ASN A 37 10.60 5.34 -7.76
N ASP A 38 10.84 4.08 -7.42
CA ASP A 38 10.96 3.61 -6.03
C ASP A 38 9.71 3.94 -5.18
N ARG A 39 8.54 3.85 -5.80
CA ARG A 39 7.25 4.13 -5.13
C ARG A 39 6.40 2.89 -4.92
N MET A 40 7.01 1.71 -5.03
CA MET A 40 6.35 0.45 -4.74
C MET A 40 7.16 -0.33 -3.72
N LEU A 41 6.50 -0.73 -2.64
CA LEU A 41 7.09 -1.58 -1.62
C LEU A 41 6.48 -2.97 -1.72
N VAL A 42 7.28 -3.98 -1.43
CA VAL A 42 6.83 -5.36 -1.32
C VAL A 42 7.17 -5.91 0.05
N ALA A 43 6.28 -6.74 0.57
CA ALA A 43 6.52 -7.53 1.76
C ALA A 43 6.93 -8.93 1.30
N VAL A 44 8.08 -9.38 1.75
CA VAL A 44 8.68 -10.64 1.31
C VAL A 44 8.87 -11.55 2.51
N ASP A 45 8.46 -12.80 2.36
CA ASP A 45 8.67 -13.83 3.36
C ASP A 45 9.19 -15.08 2.67
N ASP A 46 10.36 -15.54 3.11
CA ASP A 46 11.01 -16.74 2.58
C ASP A 46 11.13 -16.70 1.04
N GLY A 47 11.53 -15.55 0.51
CA GLY A 47 11.72 -15.35 -0.92
C GLY A 47 10.45 -15.13 -1.72
N ARG A 48 9.28 -15.10 -1.08
CA ARG A 48 8.00 -14.91 -1.76
C ARG A 48 7.40 -13.55 -1.41
N ILE A 49 6.87 -12.88 -2.42
CA ILE A 49 6.12 -11.64 -2.21
C ILE A 49 4.75 -11.99 -1.65
N VAL A 50 4.45 -11.50 -0.45
CA VAL A 50 3.18 -11.78 0.25
C VAL A 50 2.29 -10.56 0.39
N GLY A 51 2.79 -9.38 0.04
CA GLY A 51 2.01 -8.15 0.02
C GLY A 51 2.72 -7.08 -0.78
N SER A 52 1.99 -6.05 -1.18
CA SER A 52 2.57 -4.90 -1.87
C SER A 52 1.75 -3.65 -1.65
N VAL A 53 2.42 -2.49 -1.74
CA VAL A 53 1.78 -1.19 -1.74
C VAL A 53 2.38 -0.33 -2.84
N VAL A 54 1.51 0.35 -3.56
CA VAL A 54 1.89 1.26 -4.64
C VAL A 54 1.51 2.66 -4.21
N ALA A 55 2.44 3.59 -4.28
CA ALA A 55 2.22 4.96 -3.86
C ALA A 55 2.63 5.95 -4.94
N GLN A 56 2.05 7.13 -4.86
CA GLN A 56 2.36 8.23 -5.78
C GLN A 56 2.84 9.43 -4.96
N SER A 57 3.84 10.13 -5.47
CA SER A 57 4.32 11.37 -4.82
C SER A 57 3.27 12.47 -4.93
N ILE A 58 3.04 13.13 -3.81
CA ILE A 58 2.19 14.32 -3.71
C ILE A 58 2.98 15.40 -2.96
N ASP A 59 2.41 16.58 -2.81
CA ASP A 59 3.03 17.62 -2.00
C ASP A 59 3.25 17.13 -0.57
N GLN A 60 4.49 17.16 -0.12
CA GLN A 60 4.91 16.82 1.24
C GLN A 60 4.65 15.38 1.65
N GLY A 61 4.60 14.44 0.69
CA GLY A 61 4.42 13.06 1.05
C GLY A 61 4.04 12.15 -0.09
N VAL A 62 3.30 11.12 0.23
CA VAL A 62 2.82 10.14 -0.74
C VAL A 62 1.35 9.82 -0.51
N ARG A 63 0.68 9.42 -1.59
CA ARG A 63 -0.68 8.88 -1.54
C ARG A 63 -0.62 7.41 -1.92
N ILE A 64 -1.29 6.58 -1.15
CA ILE A 64 -1.43 5.16 -1.47
C ILE A 64 -2.40 5.01 -2.63
N ASP A 65 -1.93 4.45 -3.76
CA ASP A 65 -2.78 4.13 -4.91
C ASP A 65 -3.47 2.78 -4.71
N ALA A 66 -2.73 1.80 -4.18
CA ALA A 66 -3.24 0.46 -3.93
C ALA A 66 -2.38 -0.24 -2.89
N ILE A 67 -3.01 -1.07 -2.08
CA ILE A 67 -2.33 -1.92 -1.10
C ILE A 67 -3.05 -3.27 -1.05
N ALA A 68 -2.30 -4.34 -1.03
CA ALA A 68 -2.87 -5.68 -0.97
C ALA A 68 -1.93 -6.66 -0.26
N VAL A 69 -2.54 -7.65 0.40
CA VAL A 69 -1.84 -8.75 1.06
C VAL A 69 -2.46 -10.05 0.57
N ARG A 70 -1.63 -11.07 0.31
CA ARG A 70 -2.14 -12.37 -0.11
C ARG A 70 -3.20 -12.86 0.88
N LYS A 71 -4.28 -13.43 0.35
CA LYS A 71 -5.44 -13.79 1.14
C LYS A 71 -5.08 -14.66 2.35
N ARG A 72 -4.18 -15.62 2.18
CA ARG A 72 -3.76 -16.53 3.26
C ARG A 72 -2.88 -15.87 4.30
N ARG A 73 -2.40 -14.67 4.03
CA ARG A 73 -1.50 -13.95 4.91
C ARG A 73 -2.16 -12.71 5.52
N GLN A 74 -3.44 -12.50 5.27
CA GLN A 74 -4.19 -11.39 5.88
C GLN A 74 -4.37 -11.62 7.38
N GLY A 75 -4.48 -10.52 8.14
CA GLY A 75 -4.63 -10.60 9.59
C GLY A 75 -3.34 -10.88 10.34
N GLN A 76 -2.18 -10.81 9.68
CA GLN A 76 -0.87 -11.07 10.28
C GLN A 76 0.00 -9.82 10.42
N GLY A 77 -0.59 -8.64 10.18
CA GLY A 77 0.13 -7.38 10.34
C GLY A 77 0.97 -6.97 9.14
N ILE A 78 0.88 -7.65 8.01
CA ILE A 78 1.68 -7.34 6.81
C ILE A 78 1.28 -6.00 6.20
N GLY A 79 -0.03 -5.73 6.08
CA GLY A 79 -0.50 -4.43 5.61
C GLY A 79 -0.02 -3.29 6.49
N THR A 80 -0.04 -3.49 7.80
CA THR A 80 0.49 -2.54 8.77
C THR A 80 1.97 -2.28 8.54
N MET A 81 2.77 -3.33 8.33
CA MET A 81 4.20 -3.18 8.04
C MET A 81 4.45 -2.36 6.77
N LEU A 82 3.66 -2.58 5.73
CA LEU A 82 3.78 -1.82 4.48
C LEU A 82 3.52 -0.34 4.70
N VAL A 83 2.44 0.00 5.40
CA VAL A 83 2.09 1.40 5.66
C VAL A 83 3.10 2.05 6.61
N GLU A 84 3.52 1.34 7.65
CA GLU A 84 4.52 1.88 8.59
C GLU A 84 5.85 2.15 7.88
N THR A 85 6.24 1.34 6.92
CA THR A 85 7.44 1.59 6.13
C THR A 85 7.30 2.87 5.30
N LEU A 86 6.13 3.12 4.71
CA LEU A 86 5.87 4.40 4.05
C LEU A 86 5.99 5.57 5.04
N LEU A 87 5.43 5.41 6.22
CA LEU A 87 5.50 6.45 7.26
C LEU A 87 6.92 6.72 7.72
N ASP A 88 7.78 5.70 7.75
CA ASP A 88 9.18 5.87 8.11
C ASP A 88 9.98 6.68 7.08
N HIS A 89 9.55 6.67 5.81
CA HIS A 89 10.28 7.31 4.72
C HIS A 89 9.64 8.60 4.22
N HIS A 90 8.44 8.94 4.69
CA HIS A 90 7.70 10.11 4.21
C HIS A 90 7.06 10.85 5.37
N GLU A 91 7.05 12.18 5.28
CA GLU A 91 6.44 13.02 6.32
C GLU A 91 4.94 12.87 6.41
N ARG A 92 4.30 12.49 5.29
CA ARG A 92 2.85 12.47 5.20
C ARG A 92 2.42 11.35 4.27
N VAL A 93 1.46 10.56 4.74
CA VAL A 93 0.84 9.49 3.94
C VAL A 93 -0.65 9.75 3.89
N VAL A 94 -1.20 9.73 2.67
CA VAL A 94 -2.63 9.92 2.40
C VAL A 94 -3.19 8.65 1.79
N ALA A 95 -4.40 8.28 2.19
CA ALA A 95 -5.09 7.14 1.61
C ALA A 95 -6.57 7.49 1.42
N GLU A 96 -7.18 6.97 0.36
CA GLU A 96 -8.62 7.05 0.14
C GLU A 96 -9.17 5.62 0.13
N PHE A 97 -10.26 5.37 0.82
CA PHE A 97 -10.75 4.03 1.06
C PHE A 97 -12.25 4.01 1.36
N ASP A 98 -12.83 2.82 1.39
CA ASP A 98 -14.23 2.62 1.76
C ASP A 98 -14.35 2.12 3.22
N ASP A 99 -15.58 1.86 3.67
CA ASP A 99 -15.86 1.41 5.03
C ASP A 99 -15.08 0.16 5.44
N ARG A 100 -14.78 -0.72 4.50
CA ARG A 100 -14.11 -1.99 4.82
C ARG A 100 -12.67 -1.76 5.30
N ALA A 101 -11.99 -0.78 4.75
CA ALA A 101 -10.61 -0.47 5.13
C ALA A 101 -10.52 0.51 6.29
N ARG A 102 -11.62 1.14 6.68
CA ARG A 102 -11.62 2.15 7.74
C ARG A 102 -11.01 1.66 9.06
N PRO A 103 -11.38 0.48 9.60
CA PRO A 103 -10.77 0.00 10.85
C PRO A 103 -9.25 -0.14 10.76
N PHE A 104 -8.74 -0.55 9.60
CA PHE A 104 -7.31 -0.69 9.36
C PHE A 104 -6.60 0.66 9.52
N TYR A 105 -7.11 1.71 8.86
CA TYR A 105 -6.50 3.04 8.92
C TYR A 105 -6.73 3.72 10.27
N GLU A 106 -7.86 3.48 10.92
CA GLU A 106 -8.08 3.97 12.28
C GLU A 106 -7.05 3.41 13.25
N ALA A 107 -6.80 2.11 13.18
CA ALA A 107 -5.81 1.45 14.04
C ALA A 107 -4.39 1.98 13.81
N LEU A 108 -4.09 2.46 12.60
CA LEU A 108 -2.80 3.05 12.26
C LEU A 108 -2.68 4.53 12.65
N GLY A 109 -3.71 5.11 13.25
CA GLY A 109 -3.67 6.49 13.71
C GLY A 109 -3.89 7.54 12.64
N PHE A 110 -4.48 7.16 11.51
CA PHE A 110 -4.84 8.13 10.48
C PHE A 110 -6.01 9.01 10.95
N GLU A 111 -5.95 10.28 10.64
CA GLU A 111 -7.08 11.18 10.79
C GLU A 111 -8.00 10.98 9.60
N ILE A 112 -9.25 10.60 9.86
CA ILE A 112 -10.17 10.15 8.81
C ILE A 112 -11.31 11.13 8.66
N GLN A 113 -11.58 11.53 7.42
CA GLN A 113 -12.70 12.39 7.07
C GLN A 113 -13.58 11.66 6.05
N ALA A 114 -14.90 11.72 6.28
CA ALA A 114 -15.86 11.17 5.34
C ALA A 114 -15.91 12.05 4.09
N GLN A 115 -16.00 11.39 2.94
CA GLN A 115 -16.19 12.01 1.64
C GLN A 115 -17.50 11.53 1.05
N GLN A 116 -17.79 11.90 -0.19
CA GLN A 116 -19.02 11.50 -0.84
C GLN A 116 -19.04 10.00 -1.15
N SER A 117 -20.22 9.43 -1.27
CA SER A 117 -20.44 8.07 -1.78
C SER A 117 -19.78 6.96 -0.95
N GLY A 118 -19.77 7.10 0.38
CA GLY A 118 -19.23 6.07 1.26
C GLY A 118 -17.71 5.94 1.21
N ARG A 119 -17.03 6.98 0.75
CA ARG A 119 -15.56 7.03 0.71
C ARG A 119 -15.03 7.85 1.88
N TYR A 120 -13.80 7.56 2.25
CA TYR A 120 -13.09 8.25 3.31
C TYR A 120 -11.70 8.65 2.83
N ARG A 121 -11.19 9.72 3.40
CA ARG A 121 -9.81 10.15 3.20
C ARG A 121 -9.10 10.13 4.55
N GLY A 122 -8.01 9.41 4.62
CA GLY A 122 -7.18 9.35 5.80
C GLY A 122 -5.84 10.01 5.57
N VAL A 123 -5.34 10.71 6.57
CA VAL A 123 -4.03 11.37 6.53
C VAL A 123 -3.28 11.07 7.82
N ARG A 124 -2.04 10.66 7.69
CA ARG A 124 -1.13 10.59 8.84
C ARG A 124 0.15 11.32 8.53
N THR A 125 0.55 12.18 9.45
CA THR A 125 1.77 12.97 9.40
C THR A 125 2.74 12.44 10.47
N THR A 126 3.98 12.25 10.10
CA THR A 126 5.01 11.80 11.04
C THR A 126 5.74 12.97 11.69
#